data_207c15a9e8a060e5cb379a4dffc1126e
#
_entry.id   207c15a9e8a060e5cb379a4dffc1126e
#
_cell.length_a   1.000
_cell.length_b   1.000
_cell.length_c   1.000
_cell.angle_alpha   90.00
_cell.angle_beta   90.00
_cell.angle_gamma   90.00
#
_symmetry.space_group_name_H-M   'P 1'
#
loop_
_entity.id
_entity.type
_entity.pdbx_description
1 polymer ?
#
loop_
_entity_poly.entity_id
_entity_poly.type
_entity_poly.pdbx_seq_one_letter_code
_entity_poly.pdbx_strand_id
1 'polypeptide(L)'
;MSEDSIISLQNVNKWFGDFHVLKDVDLQVKKKERIVVCGPSGSGKSTMIRCINRLEEHQEGTIIVDGIELTGNLKNIDSVRKEVGMVFQQFNLFPHLSVKENITLAPIWVKKMPKAEAEELAMQQLEIVKIPEQADKYPGQLSGGQQQRVAVARSLVFDPKLVLMDEPLGALDKNLRESMQYEIKHIHESIGVTVVYVTHDQTEALTMSNRIAVFNDGKVQQLSSPDELYERPVNSFVAEFIGENNTFGGEVIDVAGDKCKVKLNSGAEIFANPIVAKAKGEKTTVSLRPERALIDPQTTMDNNHKGKIEEVIYHGDHTRLRVDLLGNKQFILKVPNSSSGMDIKAGKEINIGWNSIDCRALDPK
;
A
#
# COMPACT_ATOMS: atom_id res chain seq x y z
N MET A 1 -3.73 9.13 23.77
CA MET A 1 -3.15 9.51 22.47
C MET A 1 -1.77 10.06 22.71
N SER A 2 -0.77 9.71 21.89
CA SER A 2 0.47 10.52 21.85
C SER A 2 0.10 11.91 21.34
N GLU A 3 0.69 12.98 21.89
CA GLU A 3 0.46 14.38 21.47
C GLU A 3 0.65 14.63 19.96
N ASP A 4 1.23 13.69 19.26
CA ASP A 4 1.62 13.77 17.85
C ASP A 4 0.67 13.01 16.87
N SER A 5 -0.41 12.38 17.38
CA SER A 5 -1.36 11.63 16.53
C SER A 5 -2.49 12.53 16.06
N ILE A 6 -2.75 12.53 14.73
CA ILE A 6 -3.89 13.23 14.11
C ILE A 6 -5.11 12.33 13.93
N ILE A 7 -4.90 11.01 13.70
CA ILE A 7 -5.97 10.01 13.61
C ILE A 7 -5.68 8.88 14.58
N SER A 8 -6.71 8.46 15.32
CA SER A 8 -6.69 7.26 16.14
C SER A 8 -7.97 6.47 15.92
N LEU A 9 -7.84 5.26 15.40
CA LEU A 9 -8.88 4.24 15.35
C LEU A 9 -8.57 3.22 16.44
N GLN A 10 -9.56 2.86 17.27
CA GLN A 10 -9.45 1.90 18.36
C GLN A 10 -10.61 0.92 18.33
N ASN A 11 -10.31 -0.34 18.06
CA ASN A 11 -11.27 -1.44 17.94
C ASN A 11 -12.49 -1.09 17.06
N VAL A 12 -12.23 -0.45 15.91
CA VAL A 12 -13.30 0.04 15.03
C VAL A 12 -13.92 -1.11 14.27
N ASN A 13 -15.24 -1.24 14.43
CA ASN A 13 -16.06 -2.24 13.76
C ASN A 13 -17.16 -1.59 12.92
N LYS A 14 -17.40 -2.13 11.72
CA LYS A 14 -18.40 -1.64 10.78
C LYS A 14 -19.11 -2.79 10.11
N TRP A 15 -20.45 -2.73 10.12
CA TRP A 15 -21.32 -3.65 9.40
C TRP A 15 -22.16 -2.95 8.35
N PHE A 16 -22.47 -3.64 7.25
CA PHE A 16 -23.53 -3.34 6.32
C PHE A 16 -24.56 -4.48 6.39
N GLY A 17 -25.68 -4.26 7.09
CA GLY A 17 -26.55 -5.36 7.48
C GLY A 17 -25.79 -6.37 8.33
N ASP A 18 -25.79 -7.64 7.92
CA ASP A 18 -25.09 -8.74 8.60
C ASP A 18 -23.61 -8.87 8.17
N PHE A 19 -23.19 -8.11 7.16
CA PHE A 19 -21.83 -8.22 6.63
C PHE A 19 -20.85 -7.36 7.43
N HIS A 20 -19.91 -8.02 8.13
CA HIS A 20 -18.88 -7.38 8.96
C HIS A 20 -17.68 -6.96 8.10
N VAL A 21 -17.59 -5.67 7.74
CA VAL A 21 -16.61 -5.12 6.81
C VAL A 21 -15.32 -4.67 7.48
N LEU A 22 -15.41 -4.02 8.66
CA LEU A 22 -14.25 -3.65 9.47
C LEU A 22 -14.31 -4.42 10.78
N LYS A 23 -13.20 -5.06 11.15
CA LYS A 23 -13.12 -6.02 12.25
C LYS A 23 -11.98 -5.63 13.19
N ASP A 24 -12.32 -5.00 14.31
CA ASP A 24 -11.37 -4.57 15.35
C ASP A 24 -10.19 -3.79 14.77
N VAL A 25 -10.48 -2.76 13.95
CA VAL A 25 -9.43 -2.00 13.28
C VAL A 25 -8.78 -1.03 14.26
N ASP A 26 -7.47 -1.23 14.48
CA ASP A 26 -6.60 -0.31 15.20
C ASP A 26 -5.64 0.36 14.22
N LEU A 27 -5.60 1.70 14.22
CA LEU A 27 -4.70 2.47 13.38
C LEU A 27 -4.40 3.82 14.02
N GLN A 28 -3.12 4.19 14.05
CA GLN A 28 -2.70 5.52 14.45
C GLN A 28 -1.90 6.18 13.34
N VAL A 29 -2.26 7.42 13.00
CA VAL A 29 -1.58 8.26 12.01
C VAL A 29 -1.01 9.50 12.70
N LYS A 30 0.27 9.77 12.48
CA LYS A 30 0.94 10.94 13.04
C LYS A 30 0.69 12.17 12.19
N LYS A 31 0.84 13.36 12.80
CA LYS A 31 0.81 14.63 12.06
C LYS A 31 1.93 14.66 11.01
N LYS A 32 1.60 15.19 9.83
CA LYS A 32 2.52 15.31 8.68
C LYS A 32 3.02 13.95 8.15
N GLU A 33 2.39 12.85 8.54
CA GLU A 33 2.70 11.53 8.02
C GLU A 33 1.94 11.26 6.72
N ARG A 34 2.57 10.52 5.82
CA ARG A 34 1.94 9.94 4.65
C ARG A 34 1.83 8.43 4.86
N ILE A 35 0.63 7.98 5.21
CA ILE A 35 0.31 6.57 5.37
C ILE A 35 -0.44 6.05 4.16
N VAL A 36 -0.04 4.89 3.66
CA VAL A 36 -0.75 4.20 2.59
C VAL A 36 -1.45 2.97 3.14
N VAL A 37 -2.73 2.82 2.84
CA VAL A 37 -3.53 1.64 3.15
C VAL A 37 -3.68 0.83 1.88
N CYS A 38 -3.05 -0.34 1.81
CA CYS A 38 -3.10 -1.19 0.65
C CYS A 38 -3.66 -2.58 0.98
N GLY A 39 -4.21 -3.26 -0.02
CA GLY A 39 -4.83 -4.57 0.14
C GLY A 39 -5.72 -4.94 -1.03
N PRO A 40 -6.23 -6.18 -1.09
CA PRO A 40 -7.13 -6.64 -2.15
C PRO A 40 -8.41 -5.80 -2.26
N SER A 41 -9.03 -5.81 -3.43
CA SER A 41 -10.35 -5.19 -3.61
C SER A 41 -11.37 -5.86 -2.69
N GLY A 42 -12.27 -5.05 -2.10
CA GLY A 42 -13.27 -5.55 -1.15
C GLY A 42 -12.79 -5.80 0.26
N SER A 43 -11.51 -5.56 0.60
CA SER A 43 -10.99 -5.79 1.97
C SER A 43 -11.46 -4.78 3.03
N GLY A 44 -12.16 -3.70 2.66
CA GLY A 44 -12.70 -2.68 3.59
C GLY A 44 -11.97 -1.34 3.61
N LYS A 45 -10.90 -1.13 2.81
CA LYS A 45 -10.07 0.09 2.80
C LYS A 45 -10.86 1.38 2.59
N SER A 46 -11.67 1.43 1.53
CA SER A 46 -12.51 2.59 1.23
C SER A 46 -13.57 2.85 2.31
N THR A 47 -14.10 1.80 2.93
CA THR A 47 -15.01 1.92 4.06
C THR A 47 -14.30 2.54 5.27
N MET A 48 -13.09 2.07 5.58
CA MET A 48 -12.30 2.60 6.69
C MET A 48 -12.01 4.10 6.52
N ILE A 49 -11.53 4.52 5.32
CA ILE A 49 -11.22 5.94 5.08
C ILE A 49 -12.48 6.81 5.14
N ARG A 50 -13.64 6.30 4.69
CA ARG A 50 -14.94 7.00 4.77
C ARG A 50 -15.49 7.06 6.19
N CYS A 51 -15.07 6.20 7.10
CA CYS A 51 -15.40 6.33 8.53
C CYS A 51 -14.63 7.50 9.17
N ILE A 52 -13.41 7.82 8.71
CA ILE A 52 -12.59 8.91 9.26
C ILE A 52 -13.22 10.30 9.04
N ASN A 53 -13.91 10.52 7.90
CA ASN A 53 -14.63 11.79 7.64
C ASN A 53 -16.15 11.68 7.87
N ARG A 54 -16.60 10.58 8.46
CA ARG A 54 -18.01 10.29 8.76
C ARG A 54 -18.92 10.29 7.51
N LEU A 55 -18.39 9.91 6.35
CA LEU A 55 -19.22 9.54 5.19
C LEU A 55 -19.90 8.17 5.41
N GLU A 56 -19.24 7.31 6.17
CA GLU A 56 -19.78 6.05 6.68
C GLU A 56 -19.74 6.07 8.21
N GLU A 57 -20.77 5.51 8.84
CA GLU A 57 -20.84 5.39 10.30
C GLU A 57 -20.29 4.03 10.74
N HIS A 58 -19.33 4.01 11.66
CA HIS A 58 -18.92 2.81 12.39
C HIS A 58 -19.93 2.52 13.52
N GLN A 59 -20.09 1.26 13.90
CA GLN A 59 -21.02 0.86 14.94
C GLN A 59 -20.33 0.64 16.29
N GLU A 60 -19.10 0.17 16.31
CA GLU A 60 -18.33 -0.06 17.53
C GLU A 60 -16.92 0.50 17.43
N GLY A 61 -16.29 0.74 18.57
CA GLY A 61 -14.97 1.33 18.67
C GLY A 61 -14.99 2.84 18.70
N THR A 62 -13.81 3.45 18.63
CA THR A 62 -13.63 4.90 18.73
C THR A 62 -12.77 5.41 17.58
N ILE A 63 -13.22 6.48 16.92
CA ILE A 63 -12.45 7.23 15.94
C ILE A 63 -12.25 8.64 16.43
N ILE A 64 -10.99 9.08 16.54
CA ILE A 64 -10.62 10.43 16.93
C ILE A 64 -9.83 11.05 15.79
N VAL A 65 -10.21 12.26 15.35
CA VAL A 65 -9.54 13.03 14.30
C VAL A 65 -9.22 14.42 14.85
N ASP A 66 -7.95 14.80 14.82
CA ASP A 66 -7.44 16.06 15.37
C ASP A 66 -7.93 16.36 16.80
N GLY A 67 -7.96 15.34 17.64
CA GLY A 67 -8.45 15.44 19.03
C GLY A 67 -9.97 15.43 19.21
N ILE A 68 -10.74 15.36 18.13
CA ILE A 68 -12.21 15.33 18.14
C ILE A 68 -12.70 13.90 17.93
N GLU A 69 -13.43 13.37 18.90
CA GLU A 69 -14.07 12.06 18.76
C GLU A 69 -15.29 12.13 17.83
N LEU A 70 -15.34 11.22 16.84
CA LEU A 70 -16.45 11.09 15.91
C LEU A 70 -17.62 10.35 16.53
N THR A 71 -18.48 11.12 17.19
CA THR A 71 -19.76 10.64 17.73
C THR A 71 -20.93 10.99 16.80
N GLY A 72 -22.18 10.71 17.21
CA GLY A 72 -23.37 11.17 16.49
C GLY A 72 -23.61 12.68 16.56
N ASN A 73 -22.73 13.46 17.18
CA ASN A 73 -22.87 14.91 17.31
C ASN A 73 -22.49 15.63 16.00
N LEU A 74 -23.47 16.23 15.32
CA LEU A 74 -23.31 16.93 14.04
C LEU A 74 -22.26 18.07 14.09
N LYS A 75 -22.16 18.81 15.21
CA LYS A 75 -21.19 19.90 15.36
C LYS A 75 -19.74 19.37 15.31
N ASN A 76 -19.49 18.22 15.91
CA ASN A 76 -18.18 17.59 15.89
C ASN A 76 -17.84 17.12 14.47
N ILE A 77 -18.81 16.56 13.74
CA ILE A 77 -18.65 16.11 12.36
C ILE A 77 -18.30 17.28 11.44
N ASP A 78 -19.02 18.39 11.54
CA ASP A 78 -18.76 19.59 10.72
C ASP A 78 -17.38 20.20 11.02
N SER A 79 -16.95 20.19 12.30
CA SER A 79 -15.61 20.64 12.68
C SER A 79 -14.52 19.77 12.06
N VAL A 80 -14.68 18.45 12.12
CA VAL A 80 -13.71 17.51 11.49
C VAL A 80 -13.69 17.69 9.98
N ARG A 81 -14.85 17.76 9.31
CA ARG A 81 -14.92 17.91 7.84
C ARG A 81 -14.29 19.19 7.30
N LYS A 82 -14.17 20.24 8.11
CA LYS A 82 -13.45 21.47 7.73
C LYS A 82 -11.94 21.30 7.69
N GLU A 83 -11.43 20.38 8.50
CA GLU A 83 -9.99 20.08 8.62
C GLU A 83 -9.56 18.88 7.77
N VAL A 84 -10.51 18.24 7.04
CA VAL A 84 -10.27 17.01 6.25
C VAL A 84 -10.65 17.21 4.80
N GLY A 85 -9.66 17.22 3.92
CA GLY A 85 -9.85 17.13 2.47
C GLY A 85 -10.10 15.70 2.01
N MET A 86 -10.88 15.52 0.93
CA MET A 86 -11.14 14.20 0.34
C MET A 86 -10.96 14.21 -1.17
N VAL A 87 -10.17 13.26 -1.68
CA VAL A 87 -10.03 12.95 -3.10
C VAL A 87 -10.65 11.57 -3.35
N PHE A 88 -11.64 11.52 -4.24
CA PHE A 88 -12.37 10.30 -4.59
C PHE A 88 -11.75 9.61 -5.81
N GLN A 89 -11.97 8.32 -5.95
CA GLN A 89 -11.50 7.49 -7.06
C GLN A 89 -11.91 8.03 -8.45
N GLN A 90 -13.13 8.56 -8.59
CA GLN A 90 -13.66 9.12 -9.83
C GLN A 90 -13.53 10.65 -9.88
N PHE A 91 -12.66 11.25 -9.02
CA PHE A 91 -12.46 12.70 -8.87
C PHE A 91 -13.71 13.49 -8.45
N ASN A 92 -14.89 13.07 -8.85
CA ASN A 92 -16.21 13.66 -8.54
C ASN A 92 -16.24 15.19 -8.77
N LEU A 93 -15.70 15.62 -9.91
CA LEU A 93 -15.82 17.01 -10.35
C LEU A 93 -17.23 17.27 -10.86
N PHE A 94 -17.74 18.47 -10.61
CA PHE A 94 -19.02 18.91 -11.14
C PHE A 94 -18.87 19.25 -12.63
N PRO A 95 -19.47 18.49 -13.56
CA PRO A 95 -19.18 18.63 -14.99
C PRO A 95 -19.72 19.93 -15.60
N HIS A 96 -20.69 20.55 -14.95
CA HIS A 96 -21.34 21.81 -15.35
C HIS A 96 -20.67 23.06 -14.77
N LEU A 97 -19.64 22.89 -13.93
CA LEU A 97 -18.84 23.96 -13.37
C LEU A 97 -17.45 23.97 -14.00
N SER A 98 -16.86 25.16 -14.20
CA SER A 98 -15.46 25.29 -14.60
C SER A 98 -14.52 24.73 -13.51
N VAL A 99 -13.24 24.56 -13.84
CA VAL A 99 -12.22 24.14 -12.88
C VAL A 99 -12.17 25.07 -11.67
N LYS A 100 -12.11 26.38 -11.93
CA LYS A 100 -12.11 27.41 -10.88
C LYS A 100 -13.36 27.34 -10.02
N GLU A 101 -14.54 27.16 -10.63
CA GLU A 101 -15.80 27.04 -9.89
C GLU A 101 -15.87 25.74 -9.07
N ASN A 102 -15.33 24.62 -9.56
CA ASN A 102 -15.21 23.39 -8.77
C ASN A 102 -14.40 23.58 -7.48
N ILE A 103 -13.38 24.43 -7.49
CA ILE A 103 -12.53 24.71 -6.33
C ILE A 103 -13.20 25.75 -5.43
N THR A 104 -13.81 26.81 -5.99
CA THR A 104 -14.40 27.92 -5.21
C THR A 104 -15.74 27.59 -4.58
N LEU A 105 -16.46 26.57 -5.06
CA LEU A 105 -17.81 26.24 -4.61
C LEU A 105 -17.89 26.11 -3.06
N ALA A 106 -17.01 25.33 -2.48
CA ALA A 106 -17.03 25.08 -1.04
C ALA A 106 -16.59 26.31 -0.21
N PRO A 107 -15.52 27.05 -0.55
CA PRO A 107 -15.20 28.33 0.10
C PRO A 107 -16.36 29.32 0.13
N ILE A 108 -17.05 29.49 -0.98
CA ILE A 108 -18.17 30.43 -1.08
C ILE A 108 -19.38 29.92 -0.27
N TRP A 109 -19.77 28.66 -0.45
CA TRP A 109 -21.01 28.16 0.15
C TRP A 109 -20.88 27.79 1.63
N VAL A 110 -19.75 27.23 2.04
CA VAL A 110 -19.53 26.74 3.42
C VAL A 110 -18.90 27.80 4.30
N LYS A 111 -17.79 28.44 3.85
CA LYS A 111 -17.09 29.48 4.63
C LYS A 111 -17.69 30.87 4.43
N LYS A 112 -18.65 31.05 3.48
CA LYS A 112 -19.23 32.34 3.12
C LYS A 112 -18.18 33.36 2.67
N MET A 113 -17.11 32.86 2.06
CA MET A 113 -16.00 33.67 1.54
C MET A 113 -16.46 34.54 0.38
N PRO A 114 -16.04 35.82 0.27
CA PRO A 114 -16.30 36.64 -0.89
C PRO A 114 -15.78 35.99 -2.18
N LYS A 115 -16.54 36.11 -3.29
CA LYS A 115 -16.22 35.43 -4.55
C LYS A 115 -14.82 35.76 -5.04
N ALA A 116 -14.39 37.01 -5.00
CA ALA A 116 -13.06 37.43 -5.45
C ALA A 116 -11.94 36.78 -4.65
N GLU A 117 -12.08 36.70 -3.34
CA GLU A 117 -11.11 36.03 -2.44
C GLU A 117 -11.06 34.52 -2.71
N ALA A 118 -12.21 33.87 -2.91
CA ALA A 118 -12.29 32.46 -3.24
C ALA A 118 -11.63 32.16 -4.62
N GLU A 119 -11.81 33.03 -5.61
CA GLU A 119 -11.18 32.90 -6.93
C GLU A 119 -9.66 33.07 -6.85
N GLU A 120 -9.16 34.01 -6.08
CA GLU A 120 -7.72 34.18 -5.82
C GLU A 120 -7.13 32.92 -5.14
N LEU A 121 -7.78 32.42 -4.10
CA LEU A 121 -7.38 31.19 -3.44
C LEU A 121 -7.38 29.98 -4.39
N ALA A 122 -8.39 29.87 -5.26
CA ALA A 122 -8.46 28.80 -6.25
C ALA A 122 -7.29 28.87 -7.25
N MET A 123 -6.91 30.07 -7.69
CA MET A 123 -5.74 30.22 -8.56
C MET A 123 -4.45 29.82 -7.87
N GLN A 124 -4.25 30.20 -6.61
CA GLN A 124 -3.10 29.75 -5.82
C GLN A 124 -3.04 28.22 -5.72
N GLN A 125 -4.19 27.55 -5.49
CA GLN A 125 -4.22 26.08 -5.45
C GLN A 125 -3.91 25.46 -6.83
N LEU A 126 -4.37 26.09 -7.93
CA LEU A 126 -4.06 25.63 -9.29
C LEU A 126 -2.57 25.81 -9.64
N GLU A 127 -1.91 26.83 -9.10
CA GLU A 127 -0.46 27.00 -9.23
C GLU A 127 0.32 25.89 -8.50
N ILE A 128 -0.12 25.53 -7.27
CA ILE A 128 0.48 24.42 -6.50
C ILE A 128 0.43 23.11 -7.30
N VAL A 129 -0.70 22.82 -7.94
CA VAL A 129 -0.87 21.61 -8.78
C VAL A 129 -0.43 21.80 -10.23
N LYS A 130 0.17 22.97 -10.59
CA LYS A 130 0.78 23.29 -11.89
C LYS A 130 -0.16 23.21 -13.09
N ILE A 131 -1.40 23.69 -12.95
CA ILE A 131 -2.39 23.80 -14.04
C ILE A 131 -3.21 25.10 -13.99
N PRO A 132 -2.64 26.28 -13.69
CA PRO A 132 -3.41 27.54 -13.59
C PRO A 132 -4.11 27.90 -14.90
N GLU A 133 -3.53 27.55 -16.06
CA GLU A 133 -4.09 27.80 -17.37
C GLU A 133 -5.37 27.02 -17.69
N GLN A 134 -5.73 26.05 -16.84
CA GLN A 134 -6.96 25.26 -17.00
C GLN A 134 -8.17 25.85 -16.24
N ALA A 135 -8.01 26.97 -15.54
CA ALA A 135 -8.99 27.52 -14.59
C ALA A 135 -10.41 27.70 -15.17
N ASP A 136 -10.52 28.14 -16.41
CA ASP A 136 -11.79 28.43 -17.06
C ASP A 136 -12.35 27.27 -17.92
N LYS A 137 -11.62 26.14 -17.98
CA LYS A 137 -12.09 24.92 -18.68
C LYS A 137 -13.07 24.12 -17.82
N TYR A 138 -13.82 23.25 -18.47
CA TYR A 138 -14.73 22.30 -17.83
C TYR A 138 -14.08 20.92 -17.70
N PRO A 139 -14.49 20.07 -16.73
CA PRO A 139 -13.91 18.76 -16.53
C PRO A 139 -13.81 17.88 -17.77
N GLY A 140 -14.82 17.90 -18.65
CA GLY A 140 -14.82 17.14 -19.91
C GLY A 140 -13.77 17.58 -20.94
N GLN A 141 -13.12 18.73 -20.75
CA GLN A 141 -12.04 19.25 -21.59
C GLN A 141 -10.65 18.91 -21.06
N LEU A 142 -10.57 18.23 -19.91
CA LEU A 142 -9.34 17.88 -19.21
C LEU A 142 -8.96 16.42 -19.40
N SER A 143 -7.65 16.13 -19.47
CA SER A 143 -7.15 14.78 -19.34
C SER A 143 -7.41 14.22 -17.92
N GLY A 144 -7.37 12.90 -17.76
CA GLY A 144 -7.54 12.27 -16.44
C GLY A 144 -6.58 12.81 -15.38
N GLY A 145 -5.30 13.01 -15.72
CA GLY A 145 -4.32 13.59 -14.81
C GLY A 145 -4.62 15.06 -14.46
N GLN A 146 -5.14 15.85 -15.39
CA GLN A 146 -5.58 17.23 -15.09
C GLN A 146 -6.80 17.23 -14.18
N GLN A 147 -7.79 16.35 -14.41
CA GLN A 147 -8.95 16.21 -13.52
C GLN A 147 -8.54 15.81 -12.11
N GLN A 148 -7.57 14.92 -11.97
CA GLN A 148 -7.01 14.53 -10.68
C GLN A 148 -6.37 15.72 -9.97
N ARG A 149 -5.53 16.51 -10.66
CA ARG A 149 -4.92 17.72 -10.11
C ARG A 149 -5.97 18.70 -9.61
N VAL A 150 -7.06 18.89 -10.35
CA VAL A 150 -8.21 19.71 -9.90
C VAL A 150 -8.83 19.13 -8.62
N ALA A 151 -9.01 17.81 -8.53
CA ALA A 151 -9.55 17.17 -7.33
C ALA A 151 -8.62 17.34 -6.12
N VAL A 152 -7.30 17.27 -6.32
CA VAL A 152 -6.31 17.56 -5.28
C VAL A 152 -6.37 19.02 -4.87
N ALA A 153 -6.36 19.99 -5.81
CA ALA A 153 -6.49 21.42 -5.52
C ALA A 153 -7.78 21.73 -4.73
N ARG A 154 -8.91 21.12 -5.14
CA ARG A 154 -10.18 21.24 -4.42
C ARG A 154 -10.10 20.71 -2.98
N SER A 155 -9.36 19.64 -2.74
CA SER A 155 -9.19 19.07 -1.41
C SER A 155 -8.31 19.93 -0.50
N LEU A 156 -7.42 20.74 -1.07
CA LEU A 156 -6.47 21.60 -0.34
C LEU A 156 -6.98 23.01 -0.08
N VAL A 157 -8.06 23.43 -0.75
CA VAL A 157 -8.55 24.85 -0.73
C VAL A 157 -8.88 25.36 0.66
N PHE A 158 -9.14 24.49 1.63
CA PHE A 158 -9.43 24.87 3.01
C PHE A 158 -8.21 24.89 3.94
N ASP A 159 -7.01 24.65 3.40
CA ASP A 159 -5.80 24.43 4.19
C ASP A 159 -6.00 23.32 5.25
N PRO A 160 -6.42 22.10 4.81
CA PRO A 160 -6.77 21.03 5.73
C PRO A 160 -5.53 20.48 6.44
N LYS A 161 -5.72 19.96 7.65
CA LYS A 161 -4.67 19.24 8.39
C LYS A 161 -4.47 17.81 7.89
N LEU A 162 -5.50 17.26 7.23
CA LEU A 162 -5.57 15.88 6.78
C LEU A 162 -6.19 15.81 5.38
N VAL A 163 -5.57 15.06 4.47
CA VAL A 163 -6.15 14.71 3.17
C VAL A 163 -6.33 13.19 3.08
N LEU A 164 -7.55 12.78 2.80
CA LEU A 164 -7.93 11.40 2.54
C LEU A 164 -8.02 11.19 1.02
N MET A 165 -7.38 10.15 0.49
CA MET A 165 -7.36 9.84 -0.93
C MET A 165 -7.80 8.38 -1.15
N ASP A 166 -8.95 8.19 -1.83
CA ASP A 166 -9.54 6.88 -2.11
C ASP A 166 -9.21 6.47 -3.55
N GLU A 167 -8.17 5.66 -3.73
CA GLU A 167 -7.66 5.18 -5.03
C GLU A 167 -7.49 6.29 -6.11
N PRO A 168 -6.84 7.42 -5.80
CA PRO A 168 -6.87 8.60 -6.66
C PRO A 168 -6.18 8.42 -8.02
N LEU A 169 -5.30 7.40 -8.16
CA LEU A 169 -4.57 7.11 -9.40
C LEU A 169 -5.17 5.95 -10.21
N GLY A 170 -6.22 5.30 -9.70
CA GLY A 170 -6.80 4.09 -10.30
C GLY A 170 -7.33 4.27 -11.72
N ALA A 171 -7.75 5.48 -12.10
CA ALA A 171 -8.29 5.79 -13.43
C ALA A 171 -7.22 6.21 -14.47
N LEU A 172 -5.93 6.25 -14.09
CA LEU A 172 -4.85 6.74 -14.95
C LEU A 172 -4.07 5.58 -15.62
N ASP A 173 -3.53 5.85 -16.83
CA ASP A 173 -2.56 4.95 -17.46
C ASP A 173 -1.25 4.87 -16.67
N LYS A 174 -0.41 3.85 -16.96
CA LYS A 174 0.79 3.55 -16.18
C LYS A 174 1.78 4.73 -16.11
N ASN A 175 2.11 5.35 -17.24
CA ASN A 175 3.13 6.40 -17.28
C ASN A 175 2.67 7.65 -16.53
N LEU A 176 1.39 8.01 -16.72
CA LEU A 176 0.79 9.15 -16.06
C LEU A 176 0.68 8.87 -14.53
N ARG A 177 0.35 7.64 -14.14
CA ARG A 177 0.29 7.22 -12.74
C ARG A 177 1.64 7.40 -12.05
N GLU A 178 2.73 6.91 -12.62
CA GLU A 178 4.08 7.07 -12.07
C GLU A 178 4.46 8.56 -11.92
N SER A 179 4.19 9.40 -12.91
CA SER A 179 4.42 10.84 -12.82
C SER A 179 3.62 11.49 -11.69
N MET A 180 2.34 11.12 -11.56
CA MET A 180 1.44 11.67 -10.55
C MET A 180 1.79 11.23 -9.11
N GLN A 181 2.37 10.04 -8.93
CA GLN A 181 2.91 9.60 -7.62
C GLN A 181 3.96 10.60 -7.11
N TYR A 182 4.93 10.96 -7.95
CA TYR A 182 5.97 11.93 -7.59
C TYR A 182 5.38 13.31 -7.29
N GLU A 183 4.38 13.75 -8.04
CA GLU A 183 3.75 15.06 -7.81
C GLU A 183 2.97 15.10 -6.49
N ILE A 184 2.17 14.10 -6.18
CA ILE A 184 1.47 14.02 -4.88
C ILE A 184 2.48 14.00 -3.75
N LYS A 185 3.60 13.29 -3.91
CA LYS A 185 4.68 13.28 -2.93
C LYS A 185 5.27 14.68 -2.73
N HIS A 186 5.59 15.41 -3.80
CA HIS A 186 6.11 16.77 -3.73
C HIS A 186 5.12 17.76 -3.13
N ILE A 187 3.84 17.67 -3.46
CA ILE A 187 2.78 18.49 -2.87
C ILE A 187 2.73 18.26 -1.35
N HIS A 188 2.73 16.99 -0.92
CA HIS A 188 2.78 16.65 0.49
C HIS A 188 4.01 17.23 1.19
N GLU A 189 5.20 17.09 0.61
CA GLU A 189 6.46 17.58 1.18
C GLU A 189 6.50 19.12 1.27
N SER A 190 5.91 19.83 0.29
CA SER A 190 5.87 21.28 0.25
C SER A 190 4.86 21.91 1.22
N ILE A 191 3.70 21.26 1.41
CA ILE A 191 2.61 21.78 2.24
C ILE A 191 2.70 21.24 3.68
N GLY A 192 3.26 20.04 3.87
CA GLY A 192 3.35 19.37 5.16
C GLY A 192 2.01 18.90 5.72
N VAL A 193 1.01 18.63 4.86
CA VAL A 193 -0.29 18.10 5.22
C VAL A 193 -0.19 16.59 5.54
N THR A 194 -0.99 16.09 6.47
CA THR A 194 -1.08 14.63 6.68
C THR A 194 -1.87 13.98 5.56
N VAL A 195 -1.43 12.82 5.07
CA VAL A 195 -2.12 12.09 3.99
C VAL A 195 -2.42 10.65 4.37
N VAL A 196 -3.68 10.24 4.21
CA VAL A 196 -4.08 8.83 4.21
C VAL A 196 -4.50 8.46 2.79
N TYR A 197 -3.72 7.59 2.18
CA TYR A 197 -3.85 7.20 0.79
C TYR A 197 -4.28 5.74 0.70
N VAL A 198 -5.36 5.45 0.00
CA VAL A 198 -5.84 4.08 -0.26
C VAL A 198 -5.46 3.67 -1.67
N THR A 199 -4.93 2.46 -1.82
CA THR A 199 -4.64 1.87 -3.12
C THR A 199 -4.73 0.34 -3.07
N HIS A 200 -4.84 -0.29 -4.23
CA HIS A 200 -4.61 -1.72 -4.42
C HIS A 200 -3.26 -2.00 -5.12
N ASP A 201 -2.54 -0.96 -5.54
CA ASP A 201 -1.23 -1.05 -6.20
C ASP A 201 -0.11 -1.05 -5.17
N GLN A 202 0.67 -2.14 -5.16
CA GLN A 202 1.79 -2.33 -4.24
C GLN A 202 2.95 -1.37 -4.53
N THR A 203 3.16 -1.03 -5.80
CA THR A 203 4.22 -0.10 -6.23
C THR A 203 3.93 1.30 -5.69
N GLU A 204 2.67 1.76 -5.78
CA GLU A 204 2.24 3.01 -5.17
C GLU A 204 2.51 3.01 -3.65
N ALA A 205 2.13 1.92 -2.97
CA ALA A 205 2.32 1.80 -1.54
C ALA A 205 3.80 1.90 -1.14
N LEU A 206 4.68 1.17 -1.82
CA LEU A 206 6.12 1.14 -1.52
C LEU A 206 6.83 2.47 -1.84
N THR A 207 6.39 3.19 -2.89
CA THR A 207 7.09 4.42 -3.35
C THR A 207 6.62 5.69 -2.65
N MET A 208 5.35 5.75 -2.23
CA MET A 208 4.74 6.98 -1.74
C MET A 208 4.66 7.11 -0.23
N SER A 209 4.81 6.05 0.55
CA SER A 209 4.48 6.06 1.97
C SER A 209 5.65 6.32 2.91
N ASN A 210 5.35 6.83 4.11
CA ASN A 210 6.22 6.71 5.29
C ASN A 210 5.97 5.39 6.01
N ARG A 211 4.68 4.98 6.13
CA ARG A 211 4.27 3.66 6.59
C ARG A 211 3.15 3.11 5.72
N ILE A 212 3.07 1.79 5.66
CA ILE A 212 2.04 1.06 4.92
C ILE A 212 1.22 0.22 5.90
N ALA A 213 -0.11 0.36 5.83
CA ALA A 213 -1.05 -0.55 6.47
C ALA A 213 -1.54 -1.56 5.44
N VAL A 214 -1.11 -2.81 5.55
CA VAL A 214 -1.65 -3.89 4.71
C VAL A 214 -2.98 -4.33 5.28
N PHE A 215 -4.02 -4.23 4.47
CA PHE A 215 -5.40 -4.47 4.86
C PHE A 215 -5.96 -5.72 4.18
N ASN A 216 -6.50 -6.64 4.96
CA ASN A 216 -7.15 -7.83 4.43
C ASN A 216 -8.29 -8.29 5.34
N ASP A 217 -9.41 -8.73 4.74
CA ASP A 217 -10.58 -9.25 5.44
C ASP A 217 -11.04 -8.37 6.62
N GLY A 218 -11.07 -7.05 6.40
CA GLY A 218 -11.51 -6.07 7.38
C GLY A 218 -10.51 -5.77 8.51
N LYS A 219 -9.27 -6.24 8.44
CA LYS A 219 -8.23 -6.08 9.48
C LYS A 219 -6.95 -5.48 8.93
N VAL A 220 -6.22 -4.76 9.78
CA VAL A 220 -4.82 -4.41 9.53
C VAL A 220 -3.94 -5.63 9.81
N GLN A 221 -3.31 -6.17 8.78
CA GLN A 221 -2.43 -7.35 8.89
C GLN A 221 -1.03 -6.97 9.38
N GLN A 222 -0.51 -5.84 8.88
CA GLN A 222 0.78 -5.29 9.29
C GLN A 222 0.79 -3.79 9.02
N LEU A 223 1.44 -3.03 9.91
CA LEU A 223 1.68 -1.59 9.77
C LEU A 223 3.16 -1.33 10.04
N SER A 224 3.92 -1.00 9.00
CA SER A 224 5.37 -0.77 9.08
C SER A 224 5.88 0.14 7.97
N SER A 225 7.17 0.51 7.99
CA SER A 225 7.83 1.17 6.88
C SER A 225 7.88 0.29 5.63
N PRO A 226 8.05 0.85 4.41
CA PRO A 226 8.10 0.08 3.17
C PRO A 226 9.18 -1.01 3.17
N ASP A 227 10.38 -0.70 3.63
CA ASP A 227 11.50 -1.61 3.74
C ASP A 227 11.23 -2.76 4.73
N GLU A 228 10.71 -2.44 5.91
CA GLU A 228 10.35 -3.44 6.91
C GLU A 228 9.21 -4.35 6.43
N LEU A 229 8.21 -3.78 5.74
CA LEU A 229 7.10 -4.54 5.18
C LEU A 229 7.56 -5.56 4.12
N TYR A 230 8.49 -5.15 3.26
CA TYR A 230 9.03 -6.00 2.19
C TYR A 230 9.97 -7.08 2.73
N GLU A 231 10.91 -6.69 3.60
CA GLU A 231 11.96 -7.55 4.11
C GLU A 231 11.49 -8.42 5.29
N ARG A 232 10.52 -7.95 6.08
CA ARG A 232 10.08 -8.57 7.33
C ARG A 232 8.57 -8.75 7.42
N PRO A 233 7.94 -9.44 6.45
CA PRO A 233 6.51 -9.75 6.55
C PRO A 233 6.24 -10.58 7.81
N VAL A 234 5.14 -10.24 8.52
CA VAL A 234 4.78 -10.90 9.79
C VAL A 234 3.94 -12.15 9.59
N ASN A 235 3.33 -12.32 8.41
CA ASN A 235 2.51 -13.50 8.08
C ASN A 235 2.61 -13.85 6.58
N SER A 236 2.09 -15.01 6.21
CA SER A 236 2.12 -15.53 4.84
C SER A 236 1.34 -14.66 3.85
N PHE A 237 0.22 -14.07 4.30
CA PHE A 237 -0.56 -13.17 3.48
C PHE A 237 0.23 -11.92 3.08
N VAL A 238 0.86 -11.24 4.04
CA VAL A 238 1.67 -10.04 3.76
C VAL A 238 2.85 -10.36 2.86
N ALA A 239 3.52 -11.50 3.10
CA ALA A 239 4.65 -11.94 2.28
C ALA A 239 4.29 -12.14 0.81
N GLU A 240 3.07 -12.66 0.53
CA GLU A 240 2.58 -12.84 -0.85
C GLU A 240 1.98 -11.59 -1.44
N PHE A 241 1.28 -10.80 -0.62
CA PHE A 241 0.63 -9.60 -1.11
C PHE A 241 1.65 -8.54 -1.52
N ILE A 242 2.78 -8.41 -0.83
CA ILE A 242 3.80 -7.41 -1.12
C ILE A 242 4.93 -8.01 -1.97
N GLY A 243 4.94 -7.69 -3.26
CA GLY A 243 5.95 -8.15 -4.20
C GLY A 243 5.84 -9.62 -4.61
N GLU A 244 6.69 -10.05 -5.51
CA GLU A 244 6.79 -11.47 -5.89
C GLU A 244 7.41 -12.29 -4.75
N ASN A 245 6.94 -13.53 -4.58
CA ASN A 245 7.36 -14.39 -3.49
C ASN A 245 7.35 -15.86 -3.89
N ASN A 246 8.37 -16.61 -3.46
CA ASN A 246 8.40 -18.06 -3.53
C ASN A 246 7.90 -18.64 -2.22
N THR A 247 7.02 -19.62 -2.26
CA THR A 247 6.49 -20.27 -1.06
C THR A 247 6.66 -21.79 -1.11
N PHE A 248 6.97 -22.37 0.05
CA PHE A 248 7.02 -23.81 0.26
C PHE A 248 6.22 -24.16 1.51
N GLY A 249 5.27 -25.08 1.38
CA GLY A 249 4.60 -25.65 2.55
C GLY A 249 5.44 -26.75 3.22
N GLY A 250 5.41 -26.83 4.54
CA GLY A 250 6.16 -27.82 5.29
C GLY A 250 5.83 -27.85 6.78
N GLU A 251 6.66 -28.60 7.52
CA GLU A 251 6.58 -28.76 8.98
C GLU A 251 7.95 -28.51 9.60
N VAL A 252 8.00 -27.78 10.69
CA VAL A 252 9.23 -27.54 11.47
C VAL A 252 9.64 -28.84 12.17
N ILE A 253 10.83 -29.37 11.84
CA ILE A 253 11.36 -30.60 12.44
C ILE A 253 12.39 -30.35 13.52
N ASP A 254 13.03 -29.18 13.52
CA ASP A 254 14.02 -28.77 14.52
C ASP A 254 14.11 -27.23 14.60
N VAL A 255 14.46 -26.69 15.78
CA VAL A 255 14.66 -25.25 16.01
C VAL A 255 15.94 -25.07 16.84
N ALA A 256 16.88 -24.29 16.30
CA ALA A 256 18.16 -24.00 16.94
C ALA A 256 18.48 -22.51 16.83
N GLY A 257 18.20 -21.74 17.90
CA GLY A 257 18.40 -20.30 17.97
C GLY A 257 17.53 -19.55 16.96
N ASP A 258 18.15 -18.83 16.04
CA ASP A 258 17.54 -18.02 14.98
C ASP A 258 17.25 -18.81 13.69
N LYS A 259 17.47 -20.13 13.70
CA LYS A 259 17.24 -21.02 12.56
C LYS A 259 16.29 -22.15 12.92
N CYS A 260 15.40 -22.47 12.02
CA CYS A 260 14.60 -23.70 12.07
C CYS A 260 14.88 -24.55 10.84
N LYS A 261 14.77 -25.85 11.01
CA LYS A 261 14.82 -26.83 9.93
C LYS A 261 13.41 -27.23 9.57
N VAL A 262 13.04 -27.06 8.33
CA VAL A 262 11.70 -27.34 7.82
C VAL A 262 11.77 -28.50 6.85
N LYS A 263 10.96 -29.53 7.09
CA LYS A 263 10.69 -30.60 6.13
C LYS A 263 9.54 -30.17 5.23
N LEU A 264 9.82 -29.96 3.97
CA LEU A 264 8.85 -29.56 2.96
C LEU A 264 7.87 -30.68 2.63
N ASN A 265 6.71 -30.34 2.08
CA ASN A 265 5.72 -31.31 1.61
C ASN A 265 6.27 -32.27 0.53
N SER A 266 7.30 -31.85 -0.20
CA SER A 266 8.05 -32.68 -1.16
C SER A 266 9.00 -33.69 -0.51
N GLY A 267 9.21 -33.63 0.81
CA GLY A 267 10.15 -34.43 1.57
C GLY A 267 11.57 -33.84 1.68
N ALA A 268 11.90 -32.79 0.95
CA ALA A 268 13.16 -32.08 1.07
C ALA A 268 13.25 -31.29 2.38
N GLU A 269 14.46 -30.96 2.81
CA GLU A 269 14.71 -30.19 4.03
C GLU A 269 15.42 -28.88 3.70
N ILE A 270 14.98 -27.80 4.34
CA ILE A 270 15.57 -26.46 4.20
C ILE A 270 15.71 -25.79 5.57
N PHE A 271 16.62 -24.82 5.67
CA PHE A 271 16.76 -23.95 6.83
C PHE A 271 16.05 -22.62 6.58
N ALA A 272 15.34 -22.12 7.59
CA ALA A 272 14.60 -20.86 7.56
C ALA A 272 14.70 -20.11 8.90
N ASN A 273 14.36 -18.83 8.89
CA ASN A 273 14.22 -18.01 10.08
C ASN A 273 12.81 -18.23 10.68
N PRO A 274 12.68 -18.69 11.94
CA PRO A 274 11.40 -18.99 12.59
C PRO A 274 10.69 -17.71 13.06
N ILE A 275 9.75 -17.19 12.26
CA ILE A 275 9.01 -15.96 12.59
C ILE A 275 7.73 -16.29 13.37
N VAL A 276 6.88 -17.13 12.80
CA VAL A 276 5.60 -17.56 13.39
C VAL A 276 5.71 -18.99 13.91
N ALA A 277 6.11 -19.92 13.06
CA ALA A 277 6.32 -21.33 13.42
C ALA A 277 7.65 -21.46 14.18
N LYS A 278 7.57 -21.57 15.52
CA LYS A 278 8.74 -21.56 16.45
C LYS A 278 8.96 -22.87 17.17
N ALA A 279 8.09 -23.86 16.99
CA ALA A 279 8.19 -25.14 17.66
C ALA A 279 8.19 -26.31 16.67
N LYS A 280 8.86 -27.40 17.09
CA LYS A 280 8.85 -28.66 16.35
C LYS A 280 7.43 -29.22 16.21
N GLY A 281 7.06 -29.66 15.01
CA GLY A 281 5.75 -30.18 14.66
C GLY A 281 4.78 -29.13 14.15
N GLU A 282 5.13 -27.83 14.19
CA GLU A 282 4.28 -26.78 13.64
C GLU A 282 4.34 -26.77 12.11
N LYS A 283 3.16 -26.70 11.49
CA LYS A 283 3.05 -26.46 10.05
C LYS A 283 3.46 -25.02 9.74
N THR A 284 4.09 -24.84 8.60
CA THR A 284 4.59 -23.53 8.18
C THR A 284 4.52 -23.36 6.66
N THR A 285 4.36 -22.09 6.23
CA THR A 285 4.66 -21.66 4.87
C THR A 285 6.00 -20.93 4.91
N VAL A 286 6.98 -21.46 4.21
CA VAL A 286 8.29 -20.82 4.07
C VAL A 286 8.26 -19.87 2.89
N SER A 287 8.66 -18.63 3.12
CA SER A 287 8.65 -17.52 2.17
C SER A 287 10.08 -17.12 1.80
N LEU A 288 10.37 -16.99 0.51
CA LEU A 288 11.68 -16.57 -0.03
C LEU A 288 11.48 -15.60 -1.21
N ARG A 289 12.11 -14.42 -1.16
CA ARG A 289 12.07 -13.47 -2.26
C ARG A 289 12.87 -13.99 -3.47
N PRO A 290 12.39 -13.78 -4.73
CA PRO A 290 13.07 -14.26 -5.94
C PRO A 290 14.51 -13.76 -6.11
N GLU A 291 14.80 -12.54 -5.68
CA GLU A 291 16.13 -11.91 -5.75
C GLU A 291 17.10 -12.35 -4.65
N ARG A 292 16.61 -13.07 -3.63
CA ARG A 292 17.43 -13.60 -2.53
C ARG A 292 18.01 -14.97 -2.83
N ALA A 293 17.49 -15.65 -3.84
CA ALA A 293 18.03 -16.93 -4.29
C ALA A 293 19.05 -16.70 -5.43
N LEU A 294 20.23 -17.27 -5.29
CA LEU A 294 21.37 -17.09 -6.21
C LEU A 294 21.61 -18.35 -7.05
N ILE A 295 21.99 -18.13 -8.31
CA ILE A 295 22.42 -19.22 -9.21
C ILE A 295 23.92 -19.45 -9.04
N ASP A 296 24.32 -20.69 -8.89
CA ASP A 296 25.71 -21.15 -8.76
C ASP A 296 26.53 -20.28 -7.78
N PRO A 297 26.05 -20.13 -6.51
CA PRO A 297 26.69 -19.23 -5.54
C PRO A 297 28.14 -19.61 -5.31
N GLN A 298 29.04 -18.61 -5.31
CA GLN A 298 30.49 -18.81 -5.10
C GLN A 298 30.84 -19.07 -3.62
N THR A 299 29.90 -18.85 -2.72
CA THR A 299 30.05 -19.05 -1.27
C THR A 299 29.11 -20.16 -0.79
N THR A 300 29.48 -20.80 0.30
CA THR A 300 28.60 -21.80 0.96
C THR A 300 27.35 -21.09 1.52
N MET A 301 26.17 -21.54 1.09
CA MET A 301 24.89 -21.08 1.59
C MET A 301 24.29 -22.10 2.56
N ASP A 302 23.35 -21.69 3.42
CA ASP A 302 22.65 -22.60 4.33
C ASP A 302 21.81 -23.63 3.54
N ASN A 303 21.24 -23.21 2.42
CA ASN A 303 20.45 -24.04 1.52
C ASN A 303 21.10 -24.07 0.14
N ASN A 304 21.33 -25.27 -0.40
CA ASN A 304 21.87 -25.49 -1.75
C ASN A 304 21.14 -26.66 -2.39
N HIS A 305 20.47 -26.40 -3.50
CA HIS A 305 19.65 -27.40 -4.17
C HIS A 305 19.78 -27.28 -5.70
N LYS A 306 19.64 -28.40 -6.40
CA LYS A 306 19.56 -28.43 -7.86
C LYS A 306 18.13 -28.11 -8.29
N GLY A 307 18.01 -27.24 -9.29
CA GLY A 307 16.74 -26.91 -9.92
C GLY A 307 16.88 -26.97 -11.45
N LYS A 308 15.78 -27.23 -12.14
CA LYS A 308 15.72 -27.27 -13.59
C LYS A 308 14.97 -26.03 -14.10
N ILE A 309 15.60 -25.27 -15.00
CA ILE A 309 14.98 -24.12 -15.66
C ILE A 309 13.89 -24.61 -16.58
N GLU A 310 12.64 -24.19 -16.32
CA GLU A 310 11.49 -24.50 -17.16
C GLU A 310 11.23 -23.40 -18.20
N GLU A 311 11.47 -22.14 -17.81
CA GLU A 311 11.19 -20.99 -18.65
C GLU A 311 12.13 -19.82 -18.37
N VAL A 312 12.47 -19.05 -19.41
CA VAL A 312 13.32 -17.86 -19.33
C VAL A 312 12.59 -16.67 -19.96
N ILE A 313 12.34 -15.61 -19.18
CA ILE A 313 11.60 -14.43 -19.63
C ILE A 313 12.47 -13.19 -19.42
N TYR A 314 12.74 -12.47 -20.51
CA TYR A 314 13.52 -11.23 -20.48
C TYR A 314 12.63 -10.02 -20.14
N HIS A 315 12.95 -9.28 -19.07
CA HIS A 315 12.21 -8.11 -18.58
C HIS A 315 12.93 -6.76 -18.77
N GLY A 316 14.00 -6.73 -19.56
CA GLY A 316 14.77 -5.50 -19.79
C GLY A 316 15.85 -5.27 -18.73
N ASP A 317 15.50 -5.01 -17.51
CA ASP A 317 16.40 -4.78 -16.36
C ASP A 317 16.90 -6.11 -15.74
N HIS A 318 16.09 -7.15 -15.77
CA HIS A 318 16.40 -8.48 -15.26
C HIS A 318 15.85 -9.58 -16.16
N THR A 319 16.39 -10.79 -15.99
CA THR A 319 15.83 -12.01 -16.56
C THR A 319 15.10 -12.78 -15.45
N ARG A 320 13.83 -13.08 -15.66
CA ARG A 320 13.00 -13.90 -14.79
C ARG A 320 13.04 -15.35 -15.23
N LEU A 321 13.42 -16.23 -14.32
CA LEU A 321 13.45 -17.67 -14.55
C LEU A 321 12.32 -18.33 -13.77
N ARG A 322 11.62 -19.25 -14.40
CA ARG A 322 10.76 -20.22 -13.72
C ARG A 322 11.51 -21.54 -13.64
N VAL A 323 11.61 -22.08 -12.43
CA VAL A 323 12.44 -23.24 -12.13
C VAL A 323 11.62 -24.29 -11.39
N ASP A 324 11.80 -25.57 -11.74
CA ASP A 324 11.35 -26.68 -10.89
C ASP A 324 12.38 -26.90 -9.80
N LEU A 325 12.03 -26.52 -8.57
CA LEU A 325 12.91 -26.59 -7.42
C LEU A 325 12.18 -27.21 -6.23
N LEU A 326 12.70 -28.31 -5.69
CA LEU A 326 12.16 -28.99 -4.50
C LEU A 326 10.67 -29.35 -4.60
N GLY A 327 10.18 -29.64 -5.81
CA GLY A 327 8.78 -29.94 -6.10
C GLY A 327 7.90 -28.71 -6.37
N ASN A 328 8.44 -27.49 -6.26
CA ASN A 328 7.78 -26.26 -6.66
C ASN A 328 8.14 -25.92 -8.12
N LYS A 329 7.22 -26.18 -9.06
CA LYS A 329 7.40 -25.85 -10.50
C LYS A 329 7.18 -24.39 -10.85
N GLN A 330 6.77 -23.58 -9.88
CA GLN A 330 6.54 -22.13 -10.04
C GLN A 330 7.60 -21.29 -9.32
N PHE A 331 8.72 -21.91 -8.92
CA PHE A 331 9.79 -21.19 -8.25
C PHE A 331 10.41 -20.15 -9.20
N ILE A 332 10.49 -18.91 -8.74
CA ILE A 332 10.94 -17.76 -9.53
C ILE A 332 12.33 -17.33 -9.05
N LEU A 333 13.23 -17.08 -10.01
CA LEU A 333 14.49 -16.39 -9.79
C LEU A 333 14.51 -15.10 -10.60
N LYS A 334 15.11 -14.05 -10.04
CA LYS A 334 15.41 -12.80 -10.74
C LYS A 334 16.91 -12.64 -10.86
N VAL A 335 17.41 -12.63 -12.10
CA VAL A 335 18.83 -12.49 -12.41
C VAL A 335 19.04 -11.14 -13.09
N PRO A 336 19.88 -10.24 -12.53
CA PRO A 336 20.21 -8.99 -13.20
C PRO A 336 20.85 -9.24 -14.58
N ASN A 337 20.43 -8.51 -15.61
CA ASN A 337 20.97 -8.67 -16.96
C ASN A 337 22.45 -8.25 -17.10
N SER A 338 22.98 -7.52 -16.11
CA SER A 338 24.41 -7.18 -15.99
C SER A 338 25.29 -8.38 -15.65
N SER A 339 24.71 -9.51 -15.25
CA SER A 339 25.42 -10.78 -14.97
C SER A 339 25.75 -11.49 -16.30
N SER A 340 26.50 -10.83 -17.19
CA SER A 340 26.92 -11.34 -18.48
C SER A 340 27.86 -12.53 -18.30
N GLY A 341 27.52 -13.69 -18.88
CA GLY A 341 28.34 -14.89 -18.88
C GLY A 341 27.65 -16.17 -18.41
N MET A 342 26.45 -16.09 -17.83
CA MET A 342 25.68 -17.29 -17.49
C MET A 342 24.97 -17.83 -18.74
N ASP A 343 25.21 -19.10 -19.06
CA ASP A 343 24.46 -19.81 -20.10
C ASP A 343 23.08 -20.22 -19.51
N ILE A 344 22.09 -19.31 -19.58
CA ILE A 344 20.76 -19.52 -19.07
C ILE A 344 19.84 -19.96 -20.19
N LYS A 345 19.40 -21.23 -20.17
CA LYS A 345 18.50 -21.82 -21.17
C LYS A 345 17.47 -22.73 -20.51
N ALA A 346 16.26 -22.78 -21.06
CA ALA A 346 15.25 -23.74 -20.64
C ALA A 346 15.77 -25.18 -20.77
N GLY A 347 15.42 -26.02 -19.81
CA GLY A 347 15.86 -27.41 -19.71
C GLY A 347 17.22 -27.62 -19.01
N LYS A 348 17.99 -26.57 -18.73
CA LYS A 348 19.28 -26.66 -18.04
C LYS A 348 19.09 -26.85 -16.53
N GLU A 349 19.90 -27.71 -15.93
CA GLU A 349 20.04 -27.82 -14.48
C GLU A 349 21.01 -26.75 -13.97
N ILE A 350 20.66 -26.12 -12.85
CA ILE A 350 21.43 -25.10 -12.13
C ILE A 350 21.47 -25.40 -10.63
N ASN A 351 22.53 -24.95 -9.94
CA ASN A 351 22.52 -24.96 -8.48
C ASN A 351 21.93 -23.63 -8.00
N ILE A 352 21.07 -23.72 -7.00
CA ILE A 352 20.39 -22.55 -6.41
C ILE A 352 20.67 -22.55 -4.92
N GLY A 353 21.17 -21.42 -4.41
CA GLY A 353 21.48 -21.28 -2.98
C GLY A 353 20.89 -20.02 -2.38
N TRP A 354 20.54 -20.10 -1.07
CA TRP A 354 20.11 -18.97 -0.25
C TRP A 354 20.42 -19.23 1.22
N ASN A 355 20.49 -18.16 2.01
CA ASN A 355 20.69 -18.29 3.45
C ASN A 355 19.37 -18.41 4.22
N SER A 356 19.42 -19.02 5.37
CA SER A 356 18.25 -19.18 6.26
C SER A 356 17.63 -17.84 6.67
N ILE A 357 18.43 -16.79 6.83
CA ILE A 357 17.98 -15.45 7.20
C ILE A 357 17.10 -14.80 6.11
N ASP A 358 17.31 -15.14 4.83
CA ASP A 358 16.56 -14.65 3.69
C ASP A 358 15.21 -15.37 3.49
N CYS A 359 14.97 -16.43 4.25
CA CYS A 359 13.88 -17.38 4.10
C CYS A 359 13.10 -17.44 5.42
N ARG A 360 11.81 -17.13 5.41
CA ARG A 360 11.01 -16.93 6.63
C ARG A 360 9.97 -18.03 6.80
N ALA A 361 9.96 -18.69 7.97
CA ALA A 361 8.93 -19.65 8.36
C ALA A 361 7.74 -18.90 9.00
N LEU A 362 6.65 -18.78 8.24
CA LEU A 362 5.45 -18.02 8.58
C LEU A 362 4.29 -18.97 8.96
N ASP A 363 3.11 -18.39 9.18
CA ASP A 363 1.88 -19.14 9.42
C ASP A 363 1.54 -20.08 8.23
N PRO A 364 0.94 -21.25 8.49
CA PRO A 364 0.52 -22.16 7.43
C PRO A 364 -0.65 -21.56 6.65
N LYS A 365 -0.66 -21.85 5.35
CA LYS A 365 -1.81 -21.58 4.47
C LYS A 365 -2.77 -22.76 4.47
#